data_add81d7a647dd3f72d4f4dfdb895563d
#
_entry.id   add81d7a647dd3f72d4f4dfdb895563d
#
_cell.length_a   1.000
_cell.length_b   1.000
_cell.length_c   1.000
_cell.angle_alpha   90.00
_cell.angle_beta   90.00
_cell.angle_gamma   90.00
#
_symmetry.space_group_name_H-M   'P 1'
#
loop_
_entity.id
_entity.type
_entity.pdbx_description
1 polymer ?
#
loop_
_entity_poly.entity_id
_entity_poly.type
_entity_poly.pdbx_seq_one_letter_code
_entity_poly.pdbx_strand_id
1 'polypeptide(L)'
;MYPEIMVIPMREELTRAGLKEARTAEEVDGALAQPGTTMVVVNSICGCAAGKMRPGVRLAMQHTAKPDQSVTVFAGQDREATERARSYFGGHPPTSPAIAILRDGQLVYLMQRSAIETSTAPAIAQELARAFDTYCATTNA
;
A
#
# COMPACT_ATOMS: atom_id res chain seq x y z
N MET A 1 17.65 -5.21 -9.47
CA MET A 1 17.06 -3.91 -9.81
C MET A 1 16.64 -3.89 -11.27
N TYR A 2 15.54 -3.30 -11.57
CA TYR A 2 14.98 -3.26 -12.91
C TYR A 2 15.27 -1.90 -13.53
N PRO A 3 15.35 -1.80 -14.87
CA PRO A 3 15.47 -0.48 -15.51
C PRO A 3 14.30 0.40 -15.08
N GLU A 4 14.60 1.64 -14.71
CA GLU A 4 13.56 2.55 -14.22
C GLU A 4 12.43 2.74 -15.26
N ILE A 5 12.80 2.81 -16.54
CA ILE A 5 11.80 2.99 -17.59
C ILE A 5 10.75 1.87 -17.59
N MET A 6 11.12 0.67 -17.14
CA MET A 6 10.22 -0.47 -17.07
C MET A 6 9.21 -0.31 -15.92
N VAL A 7 9.64 0.25 -14.80
CA VAL A 7 8.77 0.34 -13.61
C VAL A 7 7.97 1.64 -13.54
N ILE A 8 8.32 2.66 -14.31
CA ILE A 8 7.58 3.93 -14.30
C ILE A 8 6.07 3.74 -14.48
N PRO A 9 5.60 2.99 -15.50
CA PRO A 9 4.15 2.81 -15.65
C PRO A 9 3.53 2.10 -14.45
N MET A 10 4.27 1.19 -13.82
CA MET A 10 3.78 0.46 -12.65
C MET A 10 3.68 1.36 -11.43
N ARG A 11 4.60 2.31 -11.28
CA ARG A 11 4.50 3.33 -10.23
C ARG A 11 3.30 4.22 -10.46
N GLU A 12 3.09 4.61 -11.73
CA GLU A 12 2.02 5.54 -12.09
C GLU A 12 0.64 4.97 -11.88
N GLU A 13 0.47 3.66 -11.97
CA GLU A 13 -0.83 3.05 -11.68
C GLU A 13 -1.31 3.42 -10.28
N LEU A 14 -0.40 3.54 -9.33
CA LEU A 14 -0.76 3.90 -7.97
C LEU A 14 -0.69 5.40 -7.72
N THR A 15 0.28 6.10 -8.27
CA THR A 15 0.35 7.55 -8.03
C THR A 15 -0.82 8.27 -8.67
N ARG A 16 -1.31 7.79 -9.81
CA ARG A 16 -2.52 8.36 -10.43
C ARG A 16 -3.77 8.07 -9.63
N ALA A 17 -3.75 7.04 -8.80
CA ALA A 17 -4.88 6.74 -7.93
C ALA A 17 -4.84 7.56 -6.64
N GLY A 18 -3.80 8.36 -6.45
CA GLY A 18 -3.71 9.24 -5.29
C GLY A 18 -2.68 8.84 -4.25
N LEU A 19 -1.92 7.76 -4.50
CA LEU A 19 -0.88 7.37 -3.55
C LEU A 19 0.37 8.21 -3.79
N LYS A 20 1.07 8.54 -2.70
CA LYS A 20 2.31 9.27 -2.78
C LYS A 20 3.46 8.27 -2.78
N GLU A 21 4.39 8.44 -3.71
CA GLU A 21 5.50 7.51 -3.81
C GLU A 21 6.61 7.89 -2.83
N ALA A 22 7.12 6.92 -2.09
CA ALA A 22 8.26 7.10 -1.21
C ALA A 22 9.40 6.24 -1.72
N ARG A 23 10.54 6.86 -1.98
CA ARG A 23 11.70 6.20 -2.55
C ARG A 23 12.90 6.16 -1.62
N THR A 24 12.82 6.80 -0.48
CA THR A 24 13.88 6.81 0.53
C THR A 24 13.29 6.49 1.90
N ALA A 25 14.16 6.08 2.82
CA ALA A 25 13.74 5.81 4.19
C ALA A 25 13.15 7.06 4.85
N GLU A 26 13.73 8.22 4.57
CA GLU A 26 13.25 9.48 5.14
C GLU A 26 11.85 9.82 4.65
N GLU A 27 11.57 9.56 3.38
CA GLU A 27 10.24 9.80 2.83
C GLU A 27 9.20 8.89 3.48
N VAL A 28 9.59 7.63 3.73
CA VAL A 28 8.69 6.69 4.42
C VAL A 28 8.42 7.19 5.84
N ASP A 29 9.48 7.52 6.59
CA ASP A 29 9.32 7.98 7.97
C ASP A 29 8.48 9.25 8.03
N GLY A 30 8.71 10.18 7.11
CA GLY A 30 7.95 11.42 7.06
C GLY A 30 6.46 11.18 6.81
N ALA A 31 6.13 10.25 5.93
CA ALA A 31 4.74 9.92 5.65
C ALA A 31 4.08 9.23 6.84
N LEU A 32 4.80 8.29 7.48
CA LEU A 32 4.22 7.51 8.56
C LEU A 32 4.23 8.21 9.91
N ALA A 33 4.94 9.34 10.02
CA ALA A 33 4.90 10.16 11.21
C ALA A 33 3.65 11.02 11.32
N GLN A 34 2.89 11.14 10.23
CA GLN A 34 1.68 11.94 10.24
C GLN A 34 0.62 11.29 11.10
N PRO A 35 -0.20 12.09 11.84
CA PRO A 35 -1.26 11.50 12.65
C PRO A 35 -2.36 10.95 11.75
N GLY A 36 -3.15 10.03 12.29
CA GLY A 36 -4.26 9.43 11.58
C GLY A 36 -3.87 8.14 10.90
N THR A 37 -4.62 7.79 9.85
CA THR A 37 -4.44 6.52 9.16
C THR A 37 -3.63 6.68 7.88
N THR A 38 -2.74 5.74 7.64
CA THR A 38 -1.92 5.72 6.44
C THR A 38 -1.96 4.33 5.83
N MET A 39 -2.32 4.24 4.54
CA MET A 39 -2.20 2.99 3.82
C MET A 39 -0.80 2.94 3.20
N VAL A 40 -0.13 1.81 3.35
CA VAL A 40 1.19 1.60 2.76
C VAL A 40 1.09 0.44 1.81
N VAL A 41 1.35 0.68 0.53
CA VAL A 41 1.30 -0.35 -0.49
C VAL A 41 2.72 -0.70 -0.93
N VAL A 42 3.09 -1.96 -0.76
CA VAL A 42 4.37 -2.46 -1.28
C VAL A 42 4.10 -2.97 -2.68
N ASN A 43 4.50 -2.18 -3.66
CA ASN A 43 4.33 -2.50 -5.09
C ASN A 43 5.42 -3.46 -5.55
N SER A 44 5.20 -4.15 -6.64
CA SER A 44 6.22 -5.01 -7.23
C SER A 44 5.90 -5.25 -8.71
N ILE A 45 6.85 -5.90 -9.41
CA ILE A 45 6.63 -6.19 -10.83
C ILE A 45 5.88 -7.48 -11.07
N CYS A 46 5.58 -8.26 -10.05
CA CYS A 46 5.00 -9.59 -10.27
C CYS A 46 3.58 -9.52 -10.82
N GLY A 47 3.12 -10.63 -11.40
CA GLY A 47 1.77 -10.70 -11.99
C GLY A 47 0.66 -10.44 -10.97
N CYS A 48 0.87 -10.84 -9.71
CA CYS A 48 -0.10 -10.57 -8.65
C CYS A 48 -0.28 -9.06 -8.43
N ALA A 49 0.80 -8.29 -8.56
CA ALA A 49 0.69 -6.83 -8.45
C ALA A 49 0.00 -6.26 -9.66
N ALA A 50 0.38 -6.71 -10.86
CA ALA A 50 -0.15 -6.15 -12.11
C ALA A 50 -1.65 -6.44 -12.29
N GLY A 51 -2.04 -7.69 -12.06
CA GLY A 51 -3.41 -8.10 -12.36
C GLY A 51 -4.37 -8.06 -11.19
N LYS A 52 -3.88 -7.88 -9.98
CA LYS A 52 -4.72 -7.99 -8.79
C LYS A 52 -4.52 -6.83 -7.84
N MET A 53 -3.31 -6.63 -7.34
CA MET A 53 -3.09 -5.62 -6.29
C MET A 53 -3.31 -4.20 -6.82
N ARG A 54 -2.62 -3.82 -7.90
CA ARG A 54 -2.73 -2.44 -8.37
C ARG A 54 -4.15 -2.08 -8.80
N PRO A 55 -4.83 -2.90 -9.63
CA PRO A 55 -6.22 -2.55 -9.96
C PRO A 55 -7.15 -2.61 -8.74
N GLY A 56 -6.90 -3.52 -7.78
CA GLY A 56 -7.71 -3.57 -6.56
C GLY A 56 -7.58 -2.31 -5.72
N VAL A 57 -6.35 -1.81 -5.56
CA VAL A 57 -6.10 -0.56 -4.82
C VAL A 57 -6.76 0.62 -5.55
N ARG A 58 -6.62 0.67 -6.88
CA ARG A 58 -7.24 1.76 -7.65
C ARG A 58 -8.74 1.82 -7.46
N LEU A 59 -9.41 0.66 -7.48
CA LEU A 59 -10.84 0.60 -7.23
C LEU A 59 -11.17 1.02 -5.80
N ALA A 60 -10.40 0.55 -4.83
CA ALA A 60 -10.65 0.86 -3.42
C ALA A 60 -10.51 2.36 -3.15
N MET A 61 -9.63 3.04 -3.86
CA MET A 61 -9.42 4.48 -3.67
C MET A 61 -10.63 5.31 -4.11
N GLN A 62 -11.64 4.69 -4.74
CA GLN A 62 -12.88 5.36 -5.07
C GLN A 62 -13.92 5.23 -3.96
N HIS A 63 -13.63 4.48 -2.92
CA HIS A 63 -14.54 4.30 -1.79
C HIS A 63 -14.65 5.60 -1.00
N THR A 64 -15.78 5.81 -0.33
CA THR A 64 -16.03 7.04 0.42
C THR A 64 -15.08 7.17 1.61
N ALA A 65 -14.98 6.13 2.43
CA ALA A 65 -14.02 6.12 3.53
C ALA A 65 -12.66 5.73 2.98
N LYS A 66 -11.64 6.50 3.29
CA LYS A 66 -10.28 6.25 2.81
C LYS A 66 -9.29 6.61 3.90
N PRO A 67 -8.06 6.05 3.85
CA PRO A 67 -7.02 6.49 4.77
C PRO A 67 -6.75 7.98 4.63
N ASP A 68 -6.31 8.60 5.71
CA ASP A 68 -5.96 10.02 5.66
C ASP A 68 -4.87 10.29 4.65
N GLN A 69 -3.96 9.33 4.49
CA GLN A 69 -2.96 9.40 3.43
C GLN A 69 -2.61 8.00 2.95
N SER A 70 -2.02 7.93 1.78
CA SER A 70 -1.62 6.66 1.18
C SER A 70 -0.25 6.82 0.55
N VAL A 71 0.63 5.86 0.80
CA VAL A 71 1.99 5.92 0.30
C VAL A 71 2.34 4.56 -0.31
N THR A 72 3.23 4.56 -1.29
CA THR A 72 3.67 3.32 -1.91
C THR A 72 5.19 3.28 -1.99
N VAL A 73 5.75 2.08 -1.80
CA VAL A 73 7.16 1.80 -2.01
C VAL A 73 7.26 0.68 -3.04
N PHE A 74 8.39 0.57 -3.74
CA PHE A 74 8.52 -0.42 -4.81
C PHE A 74 9.57 -1.47 -4.43
N ALA A 75 9.10 -2.67 -4.10
CA ALA A 75 9.99 -3.77 -3.72
C ALA A 75 10.84 -4.21 -4.91
N GLY A 76 12.11 -4.46 -4.65
CA GLY A 76 13.05 -4.85 -5.69
C GLY A 76 13.62 -3.68 -6.45
N GLN A 77 13.13 -2.46 -6.21
CA GLN A 77 13.60 -1.28 -6.91
C GLN A 77 14.08 -0.21 -5.91
N ASP A 78 13.24 0.17 -4.95
CA ASP A 78 13.58 1.15 -3.93
C ASP A 78 13.80 0.40 -2.63
N ARG A 79 14.96 -0.23 -2.51
CA ARG A 79 15.23 -1.17 -1.43
C ARG A 79 15.15 -0.55 -0.05
N GLU A 80 15.79 0.61 0.11
CA GLU A 80 15.84 1.28 1.39
C GLU A 80 14.45 1.68 1.88
N ALA A 81 13.65 2.26 0.98
CA ALA A 81 12.28 2.65 1.31
C ALA A 81 11.44 1.43 1.65
N THR A 82 11.60 0.34 0.88
CA THR A 82 10.84 -0.89 1.10
C THR A 82 11.16 -1.49 2.47
N GLU A 83 12.44 -1.56 2.81
CA GLU A 83 12.86 -2.11 4.11
C GLU A 83 12.34 -1.25 5.26
N ARG A 84 12.38 0.06 5.10
CA ARG A 84 11.88 0.95 6.14
C ARG A 84 10.37 0.80 6.32
N ALA A 85 9.61 0.70 5.22
CA ALA A 85 8.17 0.48 5.31
C ALA A 85 7.88 -0.83 6.04
N ARG A 86 8.60 -1.88 5.70
CA ARG A 86 8.41 -3.18 6.34
C ARG A 86 8.74 -3.19 7.82
N SER A 87 9.62 -2.30 8.25
CA SER A 87 9.95 -2.21 9.68
C SER A 87 8.75 -1.76 10.52
N TYR A 88 7.74 -1.17 9.89
CA TYR A 88 6.52 -0.78 10.59
C TYR A 88 5.48 -1.90 10.63
N PHE A 89 5.75 -3.05 10.00
CA PHE A 89 4.76 -4.13 9.88
C PHE A 89 4.83 -5.17 11.00
N GLY A 90 5.49 -4.84 12.11
CA GLY A 90 5.38 -5.66 13.30
C GLY A 90 6.03 -7.03 13.26
N GLY A 91 7.07 -7.22 12.48
CA GLY A 91 7.76 -8.49 12.46
C GLY A 91 7.15 -9.57 11.58
N HIS A 92 6.12 -9.24 10.82
CA HIS A 92 5.57 -10.17 9.84
C HIS A 92 6.60 -10.45 8.75
N PRO A 93 6.65 -11.67 8.20
CA PRO A 93 7.60 -11.97 7.12
C PRO A 93 7.38 -11.02 5.93
N PRO A 94 8.45 -10.56 5.29
CA PRO A 94 8.31 -9.64 4.17
C PRO A 94 7.76 -10.35 2.94
N THR A 95 6.70 -9.79 2.37
CA THR A 95 6.15 -10.29 1.09
C THR A 95 5.86 -9.09 0.19
N SER A 96 5.77 -9.32 -1.11
CA SER A 96 5.37 -8.30 -2.06
C SER A 96 4.62 -8.93 -3.22
N PRO A 97 3.51 -8.34 -3.65
CA PRO A 97 2.95 -7.11 -3.11
C PRO A 97 2.34 -7.30 -1.73
N ALA A 98 2.12 -6.22 -1.01
CA ALA A 98 1.46 -6.25 0.29
C ALA A 98 0.78 -4.90 0.52
N ILE A 99 -0.26 -4.88 1.35
CA ILE A 99 -0.99 -3.66 1.66
C ILE A 99 -1.18 -3.60 3.17
N ALA A 100 -0.77 -2.50 3.78
CA ALA A 100 -0.89 -2.30 5.22
C ALA A 100 -1.66 -1.03 5.51
N ILE A 101 -2.34 -0.98 6.64
CA ILE A 101 -2.91 0.25 7.17
C ILE A 101 -2.34 0.46 8.56
N LEU A 102 -1.84 1.66 8.80
CA LEU A 102 -1.31 2.05 10.09
C LEU A 102 -2.16 3.18 10.66
N ARG A 103 -2.34 3.19 11.96
CA ARG A 103 -2.98 4.32 12.64
C ARG A 103 -1.97 4.89 13.61
N ASP A 104 -1.61 6.14 13.43
CA ASP A 104 -0.60 6.82 14.26
C ASP A 104 0.68 6.00 14.36
N GLY A 105 1.10 5.42 13.22
CA GLY A 105 2.32 4.64 13.14
C GLY A 105 2.21 3.19 13.61
N GLN A 106 1.02 2.76 14.06
CA GLN A 106 0.83 1.38 14.54
C GLN A 106 0.05 0.57 13.52
N LEU A 107 0.53 -0.63 13.23
CA LEU A 107 -0.12 -1.52 12.26
C LEU A 107 -1.49 -1.95 12.76
N VAL A 108 -2.53 -1.72 11.99
CA VAL A 108 -3.89 -2.17 12.32
C VAL A 108 -4.43 -3.17 11.28
N TYR A 109 -3.83 -3.25 10.11
CA TYR A 109 -4.30 -4.15 9.06
C TYR A 109 -3.15 -4.50 8.12
N LEU A 110 -3.08 -5.75 7.69
CA LEU A 110 -2.05 -6.19 6.75
C LEU A 110 -2.63 -7.25 5.82
N MET A 111 -2.53 -7.02 4.51
CA MET A 111 -2.88 -8.01 3.49
C MET A 111 -1.58 -8.42 2.82
N GLN A 112 -1.20 -9.67 2.99
CA GLN A 112 0.05 -10.20 2.47
C GLN A 112 -0.13 -10.79 1.07
N ARG A 113 0.97 -11.10 0.40
CA ARG A 113 0.97 -11.63 -0.95
C ARG A 113 0.08 -12.88 -1.09
N SER A 114 0.10 -13.78 -0.11
CA SER A 114 -0.68 -15.02 -0.21
C SER A 114 -2.18 -14.72 -0.35
N ALA A 115 -2.68 -13.71 0.35
CA ALA A 115 -4.08 -13.32 0.23
C ALA A 115 -4.35 -12.63 -1.11
N ILE A 116 -3.37 -11.86 -1.60
CA ILE A 116 -3.53 -11.14 -2.86
C ILE A 116 -3.56 -12.13 -4.03
N GLU A 117 -2.60 -13.06 -4.07
CA GLU A 117 -2.52 -13.94 -5.23
C GLU A 117 -3.66 -14.95 -5.32
N THR A 118 -4.37 -15.20 -4.25
CA THR A 118 -5.54 -16.09 -4.27
C THR A 118 -6.85 -15.31 -4.42
N SER A 119 -6.78 -14.01 -4.68
CA SER A 119 -7.95 -13.17 -4.79
C SER A 119 -8.10 -12.59 -6.20
N THR A 120 -9.02 -11.67 -6.39
CA THR A 120 -9.21 -10.94 -7.64
C THR A 120 -9.18 -9.45 -7.33
N ALA A 121 -8.99 -8.62 -8.35
CA ALA A 121 -8.98 -7.17 -8.14
C ALA A 121 -10.27 -6.67 -7.49
N PRO A 122 -11.47 -7.05 -7.95
CA PRO A 122 -12.70 -6.62 -7.28
C PRO A 122 -12.80 -7.11 -5.83
N ALA A 123 -12.35 -8.34 -5.54
CA ALA A 123 -12.40 -8.87 -4.18
C ALA A 123 -11.42 -8.12 -3.27
N ILE A 124 -10.23 -7.78 -3.78
CA ILE A 124 -9.26 -6.99 -3.03
C ILE A 124 -9.86 -5.61 -2.74
N ALA A 125 -10.51 -5.00 -3.72
CA ALA A 125 -11.14 -3.70 -3.54
C ALA A 125 -12.23 -3.75 -2.47
N GLN A 126 -13.05 -4.81 -2.46
CA GLN A 126 -14.09 -4.97 -1.45
C GLN A 126 -13.49 -5.14 -0.06
N GLU A 127 -12.44 -5.93 0.05
CA GLU A 127 -11.78 -6.16 1.33
C GLU A 127 -11.14 -4.88 1.84
N LEU A 128 -10.50 -4.09 0.96
CA LEU A 128 -9.91 -2.82 1.36
C LEU A 128 -10.99 -1.82 1.76
N ALA A 129 -12.12 -1.77 1.04
CA ALA A 129 -13.22 -0.89 1.41
C ALA A 129 -13.74 -1.23 2.80
N ARG A 130 -13.86 -2.53 3.11
CA ARG A 130 -14.25 -2.98 4.44
C ARG A 130 -13.24 -2.54 5.49
N ALA A 131 -11.94 -2.69 5.19
CA ALA A 131 -10.90 -2.26 6.10
C ALA A 131 -10.91 -0.75 6.29
N PHE A 132 -11.15 0.00 5.22
CA PHE A 132 -11.27 1.47 5.33
C PHE A 132 -12.44 1.84 6.22
N ASP A 133 -13.59 1.18 6.07
CA ASP A 133 -14.74 1.45 6.93
C ASP A 133 -14.44 1.14 8.39
N THR A 134 -13.64 0.10 8.63
CA THR A 134 -13.32 -0.33 9.99
C THR A 134 -12.27 0.56 10.65
N TYR A 135 -11.22 0.92 9.90
CA TYR A 135 -10.04 1.57 10.50
C TYR A 135 -9.89 3.04 10.13
N CYS A 136 -10.49 3.47 9.03
CA CYS A 136 -10.28 4.82 8.51
C CYS A 136 -11.52 5.72 8.58
N ALA A 137 -12.66 5.18 8.93
CA ALA A 137 -13.85 5.99 9.01
C ALA A 137 -13.68 7.01 10.11
N THR A 138 -13.87 8.28 9.76
CA THR A 138 -13.76 9.22 10.74
C THR A 138 -15.04 9.37 11.28
N THR A 139 -15.17 9.24 12.39
CA THR A 139 -16.37 9.39 12.91
C THR A 139 -16.48 10.69 13.27
N ASN A 140 -16.40 11.45 12.93
CA ASN A 140 -16.53 12.59 13.32
C ASN A 140 -17.62 12.88 13.77
N ALA A 141 -17.58 12.58 14.40
CA ALA A 141 -18.55 12.78 14.79
C ALA A 141 -19.00 13.84 15.03
#